data_268cac486af4497a0dedd6059288cc4c
#
_entry.id   268cac486af4497a0dedd6059288cc4c
#
_cell.length_a   1.000
_cell.length_b   1.000
_cell.length_c   1.000
_cell.angle_alpha   90.00
_cell.angle_beta   90.00
_cell.angle_gamma   90.00
#
_symmetry.space_group_name_H-M   'P 1'
#
loop_
_entity.id
_entity.type
_entity.pdbx_description
1 polymer ?
#
loop_
_entity_poly.entity_id
_entity_poly.type
_entity_poly.pdbx_seq_one_letter_code
_entity_poly.pdbx_strand_id
1 'polypeptide(L)'
;YTALNTLSLHDALPIWWNWTIFAVWTIGGIALMPYAWIHGTPMVGWFPFGKYAIMILTATMTGTVLVYAKRNPAKAHKYAIWLGVALWVGLAVNIMEANIRDLTIYLNADTYYACGADWQCLKHVNDSHTIDMIAGLPEARGVSAELHSAQWYQEVAANLAARHVGIDPETGFRTIGGYWNLLSAGAGLLNIITITGLGKIIVTSPGKRSVRGLIWVDMVWPWVIAYDLWNHAFLYNSLADYTWYCTLALLLACTIPAFTWAKGQWIWFRCFTLVFWISMNTLLPEVLVPPSNIFNFATMDPRANIACAALALAANVALFAYWLYKIVRCRRNPITGVLYCELGEFRTIVREHCDDRDKYFLVDRIPETPEELGFEPDSPTPPQDGYRAWMPWWRGEDRRHPSKRVPVGD
;
A
#
# COMPACT_ATOMS: atom_id res chain seq x y z
N TYR A 1 -3.70 14.51 26.35
CA TYR A 1 -4.26 13.39 25.55
C TYR A 1 -5.41 13.83 24.64
N THR A 2 -6.12 14.92 24.94
CA THR A 2 -7.27 15.44 24.17
C THR A 2 -6.86 16.26 22.94
N ALA A 3 -5.68 16.85 22.91
CA ALA A 3 -5.25 17.74 21.83
C ALA A 3 -4.76 17.03 20.57
N LEU A 4 -4.25 15.80 20.67
CA LEU A 4 -3.79 15.00 19.52
C LEU A 4 -4.94 14.28 18.79
N ASN A 5 -6.09 14.10 19.45
CA ASN A 5 -7.28 13.52 18.82
C ASN A 5 -8.07 14.52 17.94
N THR A 6 -7.75 15.80 17.98
CA THR A 6 -8.41 16.84 17.18
C THR A 6 -7.72 17.14 15.84
N LEU A 7 -6.59 16.52 15.57
CA LEU A 7 -5.79 16.77 14.37
C LEU A 7 -5.93 15.72 13.26
N SER A 8 -7.05 14.98 13.18
CA SER A 8 -7.37 14.46 11.86
C SER A 8 -7.93 15.63 11.03
N LEU A 9 -7.17 16.05 10.04
CA LEU A 9 -7.59 17.07 9.07
C LEU A 9 -9.01 16.81 8.53
N HIS A 10 -9.47 15.58 8.57
CA HIS A 10 -10.79 15.11 8.15
C HIS A 10 -11.92 15.45 9.13
N ASP A 11 -11.65 15.53 10.42
CA ASP A 11 -12.68 15.83 11.42
C ASP A 11 -12.87 17.34 11.60
N ALA A 12 -11.85 18.12 11.26
CA ALA A 12 -11.88 19.58 11.32
C ALA A 12 -12.51 20.23 10.08
N LEU A 13 -12.57 19.50 8.94
CA LEU A 13 -13.09 20.07 7.70
C LEU A 13 -14.58 19.73 7.51
N PRO A 14 -15.42 20.69 7.13
CA PRO A 14 -16.81 20.44 6.74
C PRO A 14 -16.91 19.40 5.61
N ILE A 15 -18.01 18.66 5.54
CA ILE A 15 -18.22 17.59 4.53
C ILE A 15 -18.03 18.12 3.09
N TRP A 16 -18.37 19.35 2.81
CA TRP A 16 -18.18 19.96 1.50
C TRP A 16 -16.70 20.18 1.14
N TRP A 17 -15.82 20.41 2.10
CA TRP A 17 -14.37 20.45 1.88
C TRP A 17 -13.83 19.10 1.42
N ASN A 18 -14.31 18.02 2.01
CA ASN A 18 -13.92 16.67 1.57
C ASN A 18 -14.34 16.44 0.11
N TRP A 19 -15.55 16.85 -0.28
CA TRP A 19 -16.00 16.77 -1.67
C TRP A 19 -15.16 17.65 -2.60
N THR A 20 -14.84 18.85 -2.19
CA THR A 20 -14.00 19.76 -2.96
C THR A 20 -12.60 19.19 -3.13
N ILE A 21 -11.98 18.69 -2.07
CA ILE A 21 -10.67 18.05 -2.14
C ILE A 21 -10.71 16.84 -3.08
N PHE A 22 -11.70 15.97 -2.97
CA PHE A 22 -11.85 14.83 -3.87
C PHE A 22 -12.11 15.26 -5.32
N ALA A 23 -12.97 16.24 -5.54
CA ALA A 23 -13.25 16.74 -6.88
C ALA A 23 -12.00 17.39 -7.51
N VAL A 24 -11.31 18.25 -6.77
CA VAL A 24 -10.06 18.88 -7.23
C VAL A 24 -8.99 17.83 -7.51
N TRP A 25 -8.84 16.85 -6.62
CA TRP A 25 -7.84 15.78 -6.80
C TRP A 25 -8.17 14.88 -7.97
N THR A 26 -9.45 14.52 -8.15
CA THR A 26 -9.89 13.67 -9.27
C THR A 26 -9.83 14.43 -10.59
N ILE A 27 -10.45 15.61 -10.67
CA ILE A 27 -10.50 16.40 -11.89
C ILE A 27 -9.09 16.95 -12.22
N GLY A 28 -8.41 17.48 -11.23
CA GLY A 28 -7.03 17.96 -11.37
C GLY A 28 -6.08 16.85 -11.75
N GLY A 29 -6.19 15.68 -11.13
CA GLY A 29 -5.39 14.50 -11.47
C GLY A 29 -5.63 14.04 -12.90
N ILE A 30 -6.89 13.93 -13.32
CA ILE A 30 -7.24 13.56 -14.71
C ILE A 30 -6.72 14.63 -15.70
N ALA A 31 -6.87 15.91 -15.38
CA ALA A 31 -6.39 16.99 -16.23
C ALA A 31 -4.85 17.00 -16.36
N LEU A 32 -4.14 16.58 -15.32
CA LEU A 32 -2.66 16.51 -15.31
C LEU A 32 -2.12 15.24 -15.97
N MET A 33 -2.95 14.23 -16.22
CA MET A 33 -2.52 13.01 -16.89
C MET A 33 -1.89 13.23 -18.27
N PRO A 34 -2.46 14.06 -19.18
CA PRO A 34 -1.82 14.38 -20.44
C PRO A 34 -0.50 15.13 -20.25
N TYR A 35 -0.41 16.01 -19.27
CA TYR A 35 0.83 16.69 -18.93
C TYR A 35 1.90 15.70 -18.45
N ALA A 36 1.56 14.83 -17.54
CA ALA A 36 2.45 13.77 -17.05
C ALA A 36 2.90 12.83 -18.18
N TRP A 37 2.06 12.59 -19.18
CA TRP A 37 2.40 11.80 -20.36
C TRP A 37 3.38 12.51 -21.29
N ILE A 38 3.20 13.81 -21.51
CA ILE A 38 3.99 14.59 -22.47
C ILE A 38 5.32 15.08 -21.88
N HIS A 39 5.27 15.52 -20.63
CA HIS A 39 6.42 16.17 -19.95
C HIS A 39 7.07 15.27 -18.91
N GLY A 40 6.80 14.00 -18.96
CA GLY A 40 7.03 13.07 -17.91
C GLY A 40 8.41 13.08 -17.31
N THR A 41 8.38 12.78 -16.09
CA THR A 41 9.52 12.51 -15.24
C THR A 41 10.18 11.17 -15.62
N PRO A 42 11.28 10.78 -14.98
CA PRO A 42 11.90 9.45 -15.16
C PRO A 42 10.95 8.25 -15.03
N MET A 43 9.73 8.49 -14.60
CA MET A 43 8.66 7.48 -14.57
C MET A 43 7.73 7.60 -15.78
N VAL A 44 8.22 8.11 -16.92
CA VAL A 44 7.42 8.24 -18.13
C VAL A 44 7.14 6.88 -18.76
N GLY A 45 5.92 6.75 -19.19
CA GLY A 45 5.44 5.59 -19.92
C GLY A 45 3.99 5.29 -19.54
N TRP A 46 3.36 4.42 -20.32
CA TRP A 46 1.98 4.01 -20.05
C TRP A 46 1.78 3.38 -18.68
N PHE A 47 2.82 2.78 -18.13
CA PHE A 47 2.76 2.01 -16.90
C PHE A 47 2.66 2.87 -15.62
N PRO A 48 3.55 3.84 -15.37
CA PRO A 48 3.37 4.82 -14.31
C PRO A 48 2.08 5.63 -14.46
N PHE A 49 1.72 5.96 -15.70
CA PHE A 49 0.47 6.62 -16.02
C PHE A 49 -0.75 5.79 -15.63
N GLY A 50 -0.77 4.49 -15.96
CA GLY A 50 -1.81 3.57 -15.56
C GLY A 50 -1.90 3.43 -14.04
N LYS A 51 -0.77 3.36 -13.35
CA LYS A 51 -0.68 3.33 -11.88
C LYS A 51 -1.26 4.59 -11.25
N TYR A 52 -0.92 5.75 -11.79
CA TYR A 52 -1.47 7.03 -11.37
C TYR A 52 -3.00 7.10 -11.56
N ALA A 53 -3.49 6.65 -12.72
CA ALA A 53 -4.93 6.57 -12.99
C ALA A 53 -5.67 5.66 -12.01
N ILE A 54 -5.14 4.47 -11.73
CA ILE A 54 -5.72 3.53 -10.77
C ILE A 54 -5.72 4.12 -9.36
N MET A 55 -4.68 4.81 -8.95
CA MET A 55 -4.61 5.44 -7.63
C MET A 55 -5.63 6.55 -7.47
N ILE A 56 -5.78 7.43 -8.46
CA ILE A 56 -6.81 8.49 -8.45
C ILE A 56 -8.20 7.88 -8.42
N LEU A 57 -8.47 6.88 -9.25
CA LEU A 57 -9.75 6.19 -9.27
C LEU A 57 -10.06 5.57 -7.91
N THR A 58 -9.11 4.84 -7.32
CA THR A 58 -9.26 4.20 -6.02
C THR A 58 -9.52 5.23 -4.91
N ALA A 59 -8.76 6.31 -4.87
CA ALA A 59 -8.96 7.38 -3.89
C ALA A 59 -10.33 8.06 -4.05
N THR A 60 -10.75 8.31 -5.29
CA THR A 60 -12.06 8.90 -5.60
C THR A 60 -13.20 7.97 -5.18
N MET A 61 -13.14 6.70 -5.52
CA MET A 61 -14.13 5.71 -5.11
C MET A 61 -14.22 5.61 -3.59
N THR A 62 -13.07 5.51 -2.92
CA THR A 62 -12.99 5.44 -1.46
C THR A 62 -13.64 6.65 -0.81
N GLY A 63 -13.29 7.86 -1.26
CA GLY A 63 -13.88 9.09 -0.77
C GLY A 63 -15.38 9.19 -1.02
N THR A 64 -15.83 8.82 -2.21
CA THR A 64 -17.25 8.83 -2.58
C THR A 64 -18.06 7.88 -1.68
N VAL A 65 -17.58 6.64 -1.49
CA VAL A 65 -18.24 5.67 -0.61
C VAL A 65 -18.29 6.17 0.83
N LEU A 66 -17.21 6.77 1.34
CA LEU A 66 -17.19 7.32 2.69
C LEU A 66 -18.19 8.45 2.88
N VAL A 67 -18.27 9.40 1.94
CA VAL A 67 -19.25 10.49 2.02
C VAL A 67 -20.66 9.95 1.95
N TYR A 68 -20.91 8.97 1.07
CA TYR A 68 -22.21 8.34 0.97
C TYR A 68 -22.58 7.59 2.26
N ALA A 69 -21.64 6.84 2.83
CA ALA A 69 -21.85 6.11 4.08
C ALA A 69 -22.13 7.04 5.26
N LYS A 70 -21.44 8.18 5.33
CA LYS A 70 -21.71 9.19 6.36
C LYS A 70 -23.12 9.79 6.26
N ARG A 71 -23.65 9.94 5.04
CA ARG A 71 -25.01 10.44 4.80
C ARG A 71 -26.09 9.37 5.03
N ASN A 72 -25.76 8.12 4.80
CA ASN A 72 -26.67 6.99 4.85
C ASN A 72 -26.11 5.85 5.71
N PRO A 73 -25.95 6.03 7.03
CA PRO A 73 -25.30 5.04 7.89
C PRO A 73 -25.98 3.67 7.82
N ALA A 74 -27.30 3.64 7.66
CA ALA A 74 -28.07 2.40 7.53
C ALA A 74 -27.69 1.55 6.29
N LYS A 75 -27.11 2.17 5.28
CA LYS A 75 -26.69 1.50 4.02
C LYS A 75 -25.18 1.38 3.88
N ALA A 76 -24.42 1.85 4.87
CA ALA A 76 -22.95 1.95 4.80
C ALA A 76 -22.31 0.59 4.46
N HIS A 77 -22.68 -0.46 5.17
CA HIS A 77 -22.09 -1.79 4.95
C HIS A 77 -22.47 -2.41 3.61
N LYS A 78 -23.61 -2.02 3.02
CA LYS A 78 -24.00 -2.49 1.69
C LYS A 78 -22.96 -2.13 0.61
N TYR A 79 -22.35 -0.96 0.75
CA TYR A 79 -21.36 -0.46 -0.21
C TYR A 79 -19.93 -0.80 0.19
N ALA A 80 -19.70 -1.14 1.46
CA ALA A 80 -18.38 -1.47 1.97
C ALA A 80 -17.75 -2.68 1.26
N ILE A 81 -18.57 -3.66 0.85
CA ILE A 81 -18.05 -4.82 0.12
C ILE A 81 -17.51 -4.44 -1.27
N TRP A 82 -18.21 -3.58 -1.99
CA TRP A 82 -17.74 -3.12 -3.30
C TRP A 82 -16.46 -2.30 -3.20
N LEU A 83 -16.38 -1.50 -2.14
CA LEU A 83 -15.17 -0.78 -1.81
C LEU A 83 -14.04 -1.76 -1.48
N GLY A 84 -14.31 -2.80 -0.71
CA GLY A 84 -13.34 -3.87 -0.42
C GLY A 84 -12.80 -4.52 -1.68
N VAL A 85 -13.66 -4.88 -2.62
CA VAL A 85 -13.25 -5.45 -3.92
C VAL A 85 -12.38 -4.46 -4.68
N ALA A 86 -12.77 -3.18 -4.77
CA ALA A 86 -11.99 -2.16 -5.47
C ALA A 86 -10.60 -1.95 -4.82
N LEU A 87 -10.54 -1.89 -3.49
CA LEU A 87 -9.28 -1.77 -2.76
C LEU A 87 -8.39 -3.00 -2.92
N TRP A 88 -8.99 -4.20 -2.91
CA TRP A 88 -8.24 -5.44 -3.14
C TRP A 88 -7.64 -5.47 -4.54
N VAL A 89 -8.43 -5.16 -5.57
CA VAL A 89 -7.94 -5.09 -6.96
C VAL A 89 -6.83 -4.06 -7.08
N GLY A 90 -7.02 -2.85 -6.55
CA GLY A 90 -6.01 -1.80 -6.60
C GLY A 90 -4.71 -2.21 -5.90
N LEU A 91 -4.81 -2.84 -4.74
CA LEU A 91 -3.66 -3.32 -3.97
C LEU A 91 -2.95 -4.48 -4.68
N ALA A 92 -3.70 -5.47 -5.17
CA ALA A 92 -3.14 -6.62 -5.89
C ALA A 92 -2.45 -6.21 -7.20
N VAL A 93 -3.05 -5.28 -7.96
CA VAL A 93 -2.45 -4.74 -9.19
C VAL A 93 -1.18 -3.95 -8.86
N ASN A 94 -1.18 -3.15 -7.81
CA ASN A 94 0.00 -2.41 -7.38
C ASN A 94 1.16 -3.33 -6.96
N ILE A 95 0.86 -4.43 -6.26
CA ILE A 95 1.86 -5.43 -5.87
C ILE A 95 2.35 -6.22 -7.10
N MET A 96 1.44 -6.62 -7.97
CA MET A 96 1.79 -7.37 -9.18
C MET A 96 2.70 -6.56 -10.11
N GLU A 97 2.43 -5.27 -10.23
CA GLU A 97 3.27 -4.34 -10.98
C GLU A 97 4.71 -4.36 -10.48
N ALA A 98 4.89 -4.21 -9.17
CA ALA A 98 6.20 -4.24 -8.55
C ALA A 98 6.91 -5.59 -8.78
N ASN A 99 6.18 -6.70 -8.72
CA ASN A 99 6.72 -8.03 -8.98
C ASN A 99 7.17 -8.21 -10.45
N ILE A 100 6.39 -7.68 -11.39
CA ILE A 100 6.75 -7.69 -12.83
C ILE A 100 8.02 -6.88 -13.04
N ARG A 101 8.15 -5.73 -12.38
CA ARG A 101 9.36 -4.90 -12.48
C ARG A 101 10.58 -5.62 -11.89
N ASP A 102 10.47 -6.22 -10.71
CA ASP A 102 11.55 -7.03 -10.14
C ASP A 102 11.99 -8.16 -11.11
N LEU A 103 11.02 -8.86 -11.70
CA LEU A 103 11.31 -9.90 -12.69
C LEU A 103 11.99 -9.34 -13.95
N THR A 104 11.53 -8.18 -14.44
CA THR A 104 12.12 -7.51 -15.60
C THR A 104 13.57 -7.12 -15.33
N ILE A 105 13.87 -6.58 -14.15
CA ILE A 105 15.23 -6.20 -13.76
C ILE A 105 16.12 -7.45 -13.68
N TYR A 106 15.61 -8.54 -13.11
CA TYR A 106 16.35 -9.81 -13.07
C TYR A 106 16.69 -10.31 -14.47
N LEU A 107 15.71 -10.32 -15.38
CA LEU A 107 15.89 -10.86 -16.75
C LEU A 107 16.77 -9.98 -17.64
N ASN A 108 16.85 -8.67 -17.35
CA ASN A 108 17.59 -7.69 -18.15
C ASN A 108 18.82 -7.13 -17.41
N ALA A 109 19.32 -7.79 -16.38
CA ALA A 109 20.42 -7.30 -15.56
C ALA A 109 21.66 -6.94 -16.40
N ASP A 110 22.02 -7.77 -17.37
CA ASP A 110 23.18 -7.53 -18.24
C ASP A 110 23.02 -6.25 -19.10
N THR A 111 21.79 -5.97 -19.57
CA THR A 111 21.50 -4.74 -20.32
C THR A 111 21.65 -3.49 -19.43
N TYR A 112 21.19 -3.56 -18.21
CA TYR A 112 21.32 -2.47 -17.25
C TYR A 112 22.78 -2.23 -16.86
N TYR A 113 23.55 -3.30 -16.63
CA TYR A 113 24.99 -3.19 -16.37
C TYR A 113 25.73 -2.60 -17.56
N ALA A 114 25.41 -3.04 -18.77
CA ALA A 114 26.03 -2.53 -19.99
C ALA A 114 25.79 -1.02 -20.14
N CYS A 115 24.57 -0.54 -19.87
CA CYS A 115 24.29 0.91 -19.89
C CYS A 115 25.08 1.65 -18.78
N GLY A 116 25.18 1.08 -17.58
CA GLY A 116 25.97 1.68 -16.50
C GLY A 116 27.46 1.82 -16.83
N ALA A 117 28.03 0.89 -17.61
CA ALA A 117 29.43 0.92 -18.03
C ALA A 117 29.68 1.72 -19.33
N ASP A 118 28.65 1.95 -20.13
CA ASP A 118 28.75 2.69 -21.39
C ASP A 118 28.36 4.15 -21.21
N TRP A 119 29.35 5.04 -21.27
CA TRP A 119 29.12 6.48 -21.12
C TRP A 119 28.18 7.08 -22.20
N GLN A 120 28.12 6.52 -23.39
CA GLN A 120 27.21 6.95 -24.44
C GLN A 120 25.76 6.61 -24.09
N CYS A 121 25.54 5.41 -23.53
CA CYS A 121 24.23 5.03 -22.99
C CYS A 121 23.83 5.97 -21.83
N LEU A 122 24.73 6.26 -20.88
CA LEU A 122 24.44 7.21 -19.78
C LEU A 122 24.08 8.59 -20.30
N LYS A 123 24.83 9.10 -21.28
CA LYS A 123 24.53 10.39 -21.90
C LYS A 123 23.15 10.36 -22.57
N HIS A 124 22.83 9.34 -23.33
CA HIS A 124 21.54 9.20 -23.98
C HIS A 124 20.39 9.17 -22.96
N VAL A 125 20.54 8.41 -21.88
CA VAL A 125 19.56 8.38 -20.79
C VAL A 125 19.37 9.77 -20.21
N ASN A 126 20.44 10.48 -19.89
CA ASN A 126 20.36 11.83 -19.32
C ASN A 126 19.70 12.83 -20.29
N ASP A 127 20.09 12.80 -21.56
CA ASP A 127 19.55 13.69 -22.59
C ASP A 127 18.06 13.41 -22.91
N SER A 128 17.59 12.20 -22.67
CA SER A 128 16.19 11.83 -22.88
C SER A 128 15.26 12.25 -21.75
N HIS A 129 15.81 12.74 -20.63
CA HIS A 129 15.04 13.17 -19.46
C HIS A 129 15.05 14.69 -19.33
N THR A 130 13.98 15.24 -18.77
CA THR A 130 13.84 16.67 -18.51
C THR A 130 14.67 17.15 -17.30
N ILE A 131 15.18 16.22 -16.52
CA ILE A 131 15.95 16.46 -15.30
C ILE A 131 17.29 15.77 -15.44
N ASP A 132 18.35 16.47 -15.01
CA ASP A 132 19.68 15.89 -14.95
C ASP A 132 19.75 14.81 -13.86
N MET A 133 19.51 13.57 -14.26
CA MET A 133 19.49 12.43 -13.36
C MET A 133 20.88 11.95 -13.01
N ILE A 134 21.79 11.98 -13.99
CA ILE A 134 23.13 11.41 -13.83
C ILE A 134 23.97 12.29 -12.89
N ALA A 135 23.86 13.61 -12.97
CA ALA A 135 24.58 14.50 -12.05
C ALA A 135 24.16 14.34 -10.58
N GLY A 136 22.95 13.87 -10.34
CA GLY A 136 22.45 13.60 -8.99
C GLY A 136 22.97 12.31 -8.37
N LEU A 137 23.54 11.39 -9.15
CA LEU A 137 23.98 10.10 -8.66
C LEU A 137 25.19 10.23 -7.70
N PRO A 138 25.27 9.38 -6.66
CA PRO A 138 26.46 9.32 -5.80
C PRO A 138 27.75 9.08 -6.56
N GLU A 139 27.72 8.35 -7.66
CA GLU A 139 28.85 8.02 -8.52
C GLU A 139 29.35 9.23 -9.33
N ALA A 140 28.51 10.23 -9.53
CA ALA A 140 28.86 11.49 -10.16
C ALA A 140 29.51 12.50 -9.20
N ARG A 141 29.33 12.29 -7.89
CA ARG A 141 29.89 13.19 -6.86
C ARG A 141 31.39 13.08 -6.80
N GLY A 142 32.05 14.25 -6.87
CA GLY A 142 33.52 14.31 -6.81
C GLY A 142 34.23 14.06 -8.14
N VAL A 143 33.48 13.86 -9.23
CA VAL A 143 34.05 13.88 -10.58
C VAL A 143 34.53 15.31 -10.88
N SER A 144 35.80 15.45 -11.26
CA SER A 144 36.44 16.78 -11.47
C SER A 144 36.33 17.31 -12.90
N ALA A 145 35.95 16.45 -13.84
CA ALA A 145 35.73 16.85 -15.22
C ALA A 145 34.54 17.82 -15.34
N GLU A 146 34.57 18.64 -16.39
CA GLU A 146 33.46 19.57 -16.68
C GLU A 146 32.16 18.82 -16.86
N LEU A 147 31.13 19.29 -16.15
CA LEU A 147 29.78 18.69 -16.13
C LEU A 147 29.27 18.50 -17.57
N HIS A 148 28.71 17.33 -17.85
CA HIS A 148 28.21 16.93 -19.18
C HIS A 148 29.27 16.81 -20.30
N SER A 149 30.56 16.95 -19.99
CA SER A 149 31.61 16.60 -20.93
C SER A 149 31.68 15.08 -21.17
N ALA A 150 32.23 14.66 -22.30
CA ALA A 150 32.48 13.25 -22.55
C ALA A 150 33.36 12.60 -21.47
N GLN A 151 34.34 13.34 -20.98
CA GLN A 151 35.21 12.86 -19.89
C GLN A 151 34.43 12.69 -18.60
N TRP A 152 33.49 13.60 -18.27
CA TRP A 152 32.64 13.48 -17.08
C TRP A 152 31.80 12.22 -17.13
N TYR A 153 31.11 11.94 -18.25
CA TYR A 153 30.34 10.71 -18.40
C TYR A 153 31.21 9.46 -18.32
N GLN A 154 32.42 9.48 -18.86
CA GLN A 154 33.36 8.35 -18.78
C GLN A 154 33.80 8.09 -17.34
N GLU A 155 34.07 9.11 -16.53
CA GLU A 155 34.42 8.97 -15.12
C GLU A 155 33.24 8.46 -14.31
N VAL A 156 32.01 8.95 -14.56
CA VAL A 156 30.80 8.43 -13.91
C VAL A 156 30.56 6.98 -14.28
N ALA A 157 30.70 6.60 -15.56
CA ALA A 157 30.55 5.22 -16.02
C ALA A 157 31.58 4.29 -15.35
N ALA A 158 32.82 4.73 -15.21
CA ALA A 158 33.85 3.97 -14.50
C ALA A 158 33.52 3.77 -13.02
N ASN A 159 32.96 4.80 -12.36
CA ASN A 159 32.52 4.72 -10.97
C ASN A 159 31.34 3.74 -10.78
N LEU A 160 30.36 3.76 -11.69
CA LEU A 160 29.24 2.82 -11.70
C LEU A 160 29.72 1.38 -11.91
N ALA A 161 30.58 1.17 -12.92
CA ALA A 161 31.14 -0.13 -13.21
C ALA A 161 31.95 -0.71 -12.04
N ALA A 162 32.74 0.12 -11.35
CA ALA A 162 33.51 -0.28 -10.17
C ALA A 162 32.64 -0.77 -9.01
N ARG A 163 31.39 -0.32 -8.96
CA ARG A 163 30.40 -0.72 -7.95
C ARG A 163 29.43 -1.80 -8.43
N HIS A 164 29.55 -2.25 -9.68
CA HIS A 164 28.59 -3.14 -10.33
C HIS A 164 27.16 -2.60 -10.30
N VAL A 165 27.01 -1.29 -10.44
CA VAL A 165 25.71 -0.63 -10.52
C VAL A 165 25.30 -0.47 -11.97
N GLY A 166 24.11 -0.95 -12.30
CA GLY A 166 23.47 -0.75 -13.59
C GLY A 166 22.60 0.51 -13.62
N ILE A 167 22.33 1.01 -14.80
CA ILE A 167 21.35 2.05 -15.07
C ILE A 167 20.29 1.48 -15.98
N ASP A 168 19.03 1.64 -15.58
CA ASP A 168 17.89 1.31 -16.43
C ASP A 168 17.84 2.32 -17.59
N PRO A 169 18.01 1.88 -18.85
CA PRO A 169 18.07 2.79 -19.99
C PRO A 169 16.75 3.50 -20.28
N GLU A 170 15.62 2.99 -19.80
CA GLU A 170 14.31 3.62 -19.98
C GLU A 170 14.01 4.66 -18.90
N THR A 171 14.35 4.35 -17.66
CA THR A 171 13.98 5.19 -16.51
C THR A 171 15.12 5.98 -15.92
N GLY A 172 16.37 5.66 -16.27
CA GLY A 172 17.56 6.27 -15.69
C GLY A 172 17.84 5.91 -14.23
N PHE A 173 17.07 4.99 -13.63
CA PHE A 173 17.26 4.60 -12.24
C PHE A 173 18.46 3.67 -12.08
N ARG A 174 19.19 3.88 -10.99
CA ARG A 174 20.18 2.90 -10.55
C ARG A 174 19.52 1.60 -10.15
N THR A 175 20.05 0.50 -10.61
CA THR A 175 19.54 -0.83 -10.29
C THR A 175 20.69 -1.84 -10.22
N ILE A 176 20.54 -2.84 -9.37
CA ILE A 176 21.38 -4.01 -9.34
C ILE A 176 20.49 -5.23 -9.49
N GLY A 177 20.47 -5.82 -10.69
CA GLY A 177 19.71 -7.03 -10.96
C GLY A 177 20.41 -8.28 -10.39
N GLY A 178 19.62 -9.17 -9.80
CA GLY A 178 20.12 -10.44 -9.28
C GLY A 178 18.98 -11.30 -8.71
N TYR A 179 19.34 -12.48 -8.20
CA TYR A 179 18.34 -13.43 -7.67
C TYR A 179 17.52 -12.90 -6.48
N TRP A 180 17.95 -11.83 -5.82
CA TRP A 180 17.16 -11.13 -4.80
C TRP A 180 15.88 -10.53 -5.36
N ASN A 181 15.83 -10.15 -6.63
CA ASN A 181 14.61 -9.72 -7.29
C ASN A 181 13.57 -10.86 -7.35
N LEU A 182 14.02 -12.11 -7.58
CA LEU A 182 13.12 -13.26 -7.53
C LEU A 182 12.59 -13.52 -6.13
N LEU A 183 13.43 -13.35 -5.09
CA LEU A 183 12.99 -13.47 -3.70
C LEU A 183 11.95 -12.39 -3.35
N SER A 184 12.18 -11.16 -3.78
CA SER A 184 11.25 -10.04 -3.61
C SER A 184 9.92 -10.29 -4.34
N ALA A 185 9.97 -10.69 -5.61
CA ALA A 185 8.77 -11.03 -6.39
C ALA A 185 7.98 -12.19 -5.74
N GLY A 186 8.66 -13.21 -5.23
CA GLY A 186 8.05 -14.31 -4.48
C GLY A 186 7.36 -13.82 -3.20
N ALA A 187 7.98 -12.92 -2.46
CA ALA A 187 7.39 -12.30 -1.27
C ALA A 187 6.12 -11.51 -1.61
N GLY A 188 6.15 -10.71 -2.68
CA GLY A 188 4.98 -9.95 -3.13
C GLY A 188 3.83 -10.84 -3.60
N LEU A 189 4.12 -11.96 -4.26
CA LEU A 189 3.08 -12.92 -4.65
C LEU A 189 2.39 -13.52 -3.41
N LEU A 190 3.15 -13.93 -2.40
CA LEU A 190 2.60 -14.42 -1.14
C LEU A 190 1.80 -13.33 -0.42
N ASN A 191 2.22 -12.09 -0.51
CA ASN A 191 1.51 -10.95 0.08
C ASN A 191 0.12 -10.76 -0.55
N ILE A 192 -0.01 -10.90 -1.89
CA ILE A 192 -1.32 -10.87 -2.57
C ILE A 192 -2.22 -12.02 -2.09
N ILE A 193 -1.68 -13.24 -2.03
CA ILE A 193 -2.43 -14.44 -1.66
C ILE A 193 -2.97 -14.32 -0.24
N THR A 194 -2.23 -13.69 0.66
CA THR A 194 -2.57 -13.57 2.08
C THR A 194 -3.49 -12.40 2.41
N ILE A 195 -3.98 -11.65 1.43
CA ILE A 195 -5.01 -10.62 1.67
C ILE A 195 -6.32 -11.30 2.09
N THR A 196 -6.90 -10.84 3.21
CA THR A 196 -8.08 -11.46 3.82
C THR A 196 -9.12 -10.44 4.25
N GLY A 197 -10.30 -10.91 4.63
CA GLY A 197 -11.32 -10.07 5.25
C GLY A 197 -12.02 -9.06 4.33
N LEU A 198 -12.05 -9.32 3.01
CA LEU A 198 -12.73 -8.44 2.04
C LEU A 198 -14.18 -8.16 2.42
N GLY A 199 -14.89 -9.20 2.85
CA GLY A 199 -16.30 -9.11 3.23
C GLY A 199 -16.55 -8.45 4.58
N LYS A 200 -15.50 -8.04 5.29
CA LYS A 200 -15.57 -7.50 6.66
C LYS A 200 -14.97 -6.10 6.80
N ILE A 201 -14.93 -5.35 5.73
CA ILE A 201 -14.54 -3.95 5.75
C ILE A 201 -15.69 -3.12 6.31
N ILE A 202 -15.37 -2.22 7.22
CA ILE A 202 -16.34 -1.38 7.93
C ILE A 202 -16.09 0.08 7.58
N VAL A 203 -17.19 0.81 7.44
CA VAL A 203 -17.17 2.28 7.37
C VAL A 203 -17.68 2.82 8.69
N THR A 204 -16.81 3.48 9.45
CA THR A 204 -17.16 3.98 10.79
C THR A 204 -18.25 5.05 10.73
N SER A 205 -19.26 4.89 11.60
CA SER A 205 -20.37 5.84 11.76
C SER A 205 -19.92 7.09 12.54
N PRO A 206 -20.50 8.26 12.27
CA PRO A 206 -20.26 9.46 13.07
C PRO A 206 -20.84 9.29 14.48
N GLY A 207 -20.04 9.49 15.51
CA GLY A 207 -20.53 9.53 16.88
C GLY A 207 -19.64 8.92 17.95
N LYS A 208 -18.75 8.01 17.62
CA LYS A 208 -17.73 7.50 18.57
C LYS A 208 -16.38 8.22 18.39
N ARG A 209 -15.53 8.14 19.39
CA ARG A 209 -14.18 8.73 19.44
C ARG A 209 -13.23 8.26 18.31
N SER A 210 -13.73 7.46 17.38
CA SER A 210 -12.93 6.88 16.31
C SER A 210 -12.66 7.90 15.20
N VAL A 211 -11.48 7.85 14.67
CA VAL A 211 -11.13 8.50 13.41
C VAL A 211 -12.14 8.02 12.34
N ARG A 212 -12.92 8.95 11.80
CA ARG A 212 -13.93 8.64 10.79
C ARG A 212 -13.25 8.15 9.53
N GLY A 213 -13.43 6.88 9.17
CA GLY A 213 -12.78 6.34 8.01
C GLY A 213 -13.21 4.94 7.66
N LEU A 214 -12.41 4.33 6.82
CA LEU A 214 -12.53 2.94 6.43
C LEU A 214 -11.67 2.09 7.36
N ILE A 215 -12.26 1.05 7.92
CA ILE A 215 -11.55 0.06 8.74
C ILE A 215 -11.56 -1.28 8.03
N TRP A 216 -10.39 -1.82 7.82
CA TRP A 216 -10.18 -3.20 7.38
C TRP A 216 -9.69 -4.01 8.58
N VAL A 217 -10.61 -4.60 9.31
CA VAL A 217 -10.36 -5.23 10.61
C VAL A 217 -9.38 -6.38 10.59
N ASP A 218 -9.26 -7.06 9.47
CA ASP A 218 -8.39 -8.23 9.29
C ASP A 218 -7.02 -7.87 8.71
N MET A 219 -6.79 -6.60 8.33
CA MET A 219 -5.50 -6.11 7.87
C MET A 219 -4.69 -5.61 9.08
N VAL A 220 -4.24 -6.57 9.87
CA VAL A 220 -3.54 -6.39 11.13
C VAL A 220 -2.02 -6.46 10.97
N TRP A 221 -1.28 -6.18 12.06
CA TRP A 221 0.17 -6.03 12.06
C TRP A 221 0.97 -7.13 11.33
N PRO A 222 0.61 -8.44 11.35
CA PRO A 222 1.42 -9.44 10.66
C PRO A 222 1.42 -9.22 9.15
N TRP A 223 0.26 -8.90 8.58
CA TRP A 223 0.15 -8.61 7.16
C TRP A 223 0.82 -7.29 6.79
N VAL A 224 0.60 -6.24 7.58
CA VAL A 224 1.16 -4.91 7.33
C VAL A 224 2.69 -4.94 7.37
N ILE A 225 3.30 -5.61 8.36
CA ILE A 225 4.76 -5.74 8.44
C ILE A 225 5.31 -6.56 7.28
N ALA A 226 4.67 -7.66 6.92
CA ALA A 226 5.10 -8.46 5.79
C ALA A 226 5.04 -7.67 4.47
N TYR A 227 4.01 -6.84 4.30
CA TYR A 227 3.88 -5.92 3.17
C TYR A 227 4.97 -4.83 3.19
N ASP A 228 5.21 -4.19 4.33
CA ASP A 228 6.20 -3.13 4.44
C ASP A 228 7.62 -3.65 4.15
N LEU A 229 7.96 -4.83 4.66
CA LEU A 229 9.25 -5.48 4.39
C LEU A 229 9.41 -5.83 2.90
N TRP A 230 8.36 -6.38 2.29
CA TRP A 230 8.37 -6.66 0.86
C TRP A 230 8.49 -5.37 0.04
N ASN A 231 7.70 -4.36 0.34
CA ASN A 231 7.70 -3.10 -0.42
C ASN A 231 9.04 -2.37 -0.27
N HIS A 232 9.64 -2.38 0.93
CA HIS A 232 10.98 -1.83 1.15
C HIS A 232 12.04 -2.58 0.33
N ALA A 233 12.00 -3.92 0.30
CA ALA A 233 12.93 -4.72 -0.51
C ALA A 233 12.78 -4.43 -2.00
N PHE A 234 11.54 -4.35 -2.50
CA PHE A 234 11.27 -3.94 -3.88
C PHE A 234 11.83 -2.55 -4.19
N LEU A 235 11.58 -1.56 -3.33
CA LEU A 235 12.09 -0.20 -3.50
C LEU A 235 13.62 -0.20 -3.52
N TYR A 236 14.25 -0.93 -2.62
CA TYR A 236 15.71 -1.01 -2.53
C TYR A 236 16.32 -1.65 -3.78
N ASN A 237 15.67 -2.66 -4.35
CA ASN A 237 16.11 -3.35 -5.55
C ASN A 237 15.90 -2.56 -6.83
N SER A 238 14.76 -1.87 -6.94
CA SER A 238 14.26 -1.32 -8.21
C SER A 238 14.29 0.20 -8.28
N LEU A 239 14.27 0.88 -7.14
CA LEU A 239 14.18 2.33 -7.01
C LEU A 239 15.10 2.81 -5.88
N ALA A 240 16.35 2.38 -5.90
CA ALA A 240 17.29 2.58 -4.79
C ALA A 240 17.43 4.06 -4.38
N ASP A 241 17.42 4.96 -5.35
CA ASP A 241 17.55 6.41 -5.10
C ASP A 241 16.35 7.00 -4.35
N TYR A 242 15.21 6.33 -4.38
CA TYR A 242 13.99 6.75 -3.71
C TYR A 242 13.64 5.91 -2.46
N THR A 243 14.41 4.88 -2.15
CA THR A 243 14.07 3.89 -1.13
C THR A 243 13.72 4.52 0.20
N TRP A 244 14.57 5.37 0.71
CA TRP A 244 14.38 6.00 2.02
C TRP A 244 13.19 6.94 2.03
N TYR A 245 13.06 7.74 1.00
CA TYR A 245 11.93 8.64 0.86
C TYR A 245 10.61 7.85 0.79
N CYS A 246 10.55 6.84 -0.08
CA CYS A 246 9.37 5.99 -0.19
C CYS A 246 9.07 5.24 1.10
N THR A 247 10.08 4.70 1.78
CA THR A 247 9.89 4.01 3.05
C THR A 247 9.28 4.94 4.10
N LEU A 248 9.78 6.17 4.23
CA LEU A 248 9.24 7.14 5.18
C LEU A 248 7.86 7.64 4.77
N ALA A 249 7.72 8.14 3.54
CA ALA A 249 6.52 8.84 3.09
C ALA A 249 5.38 7.90 2.68
N LEU A 250 5.69 6.70 2.15
CA LEU A 250 4.67 5.75 1.75
C LEU A 250 4.36 4.72 2.82
N LEU A 251 5.37 4.11 3.43
CA LEU A 251 5.18 2.97 4.34
C LEU A 251 4.98 3.45 5.78
N LEU A 252 5.97 4.11 6.37
CA LEU A 252 5.86 4.53 7.77
C LEU A 252 4.76 5.56 7.99
N ALA A 253 4.49 6.44 7.03
CA ALA A 253 3.42 7.42 7.14
C ALA A 253 2.01 6.80 7.19
N CYS A 254 1.80 5.58 6.69
CA CYS A 254 0.55 4.85 6.87
C CYS A 254 0.61 3.84 8.01
N THR A 255 1.76 3.24 8.28
CA THR A 255 1.90 2.17 9.27
C THR A 255 1.94 2.71 10.71
N ILE A 256 2.65 3.82 10.95
CA ILE A 256 2.70 4.41 12.30
C ILE A 256 1.31 4.80 12.82
N PRO A 257 0.47 5.55 12.07
CA PRO A 257 -0.90 5.84 12.51
C PRO A 257 -1.72 4.59 12.76
N ALA A 258 -1.62 3.60 11.85
CA ALA A 258 -2.39 2.37 11.95
C ALA A 258 -2.02 1.51 13.17
N PHE A 259 -0.79 1.58 13.64
CA PHE A 259 -0.35 0.84 14.83
C PHE A 259 -0.56 1.59 16.16
N THR A 260 -0.80 2.87 16.08
CA THR A 260 -0.92 3.73 17.27
C THR A 260 -2.34 4.19 17.53
N TRP A 261 -2.79 5.27 16.89
CA TRP A 261 -4.09 5.92 17.19
C TRP A 261 -5.22 5.61 16.21
N ALA A 262 -4.92 5.04 15.03
CA ALA A 262 -5.89 4.77 13.98
C ALA A 262 -5.87 3.29 13.54
N LYS A 263 -5.94 2.40 14.51
CA LYS A 263 -5.88 0.94 14.29
C LYS A 263 -6.93 0.48 13.30
N GLY A 264 -6.53 -0.41 12.39
CA GLY A 264 -7.39 -0.94 11.32
C GLY A 264 -7.55 -0.02 10.10
N GLN A 265 -6.95 1.18 10.11
CA GLN A 265 -7.07 2.15 9.02
C GLN A 265 -5.84 2.18 8.09
N TRP A 266 -4.99 1.18 8.13
CA TRP A 266 -3.78 1.15 7.33
C TRP A 266 -4.04 1.38 5.84
N ILE A 267 -4.99 0.67 5.25
CA ILE A 267 -5.33 0.81 3.82
C ILE A 267 -5.84 2.21 3.47
N TRP A 268 -6.56 2.84 4.40
CA TRP A 268 -7.03 4.22 4.24
C TRP A 268 -5.86 5.19 4.10
N PHE A 269 -4.93 5.15 5.04
CA PHE A 269 -3.73 5.98 4.97
C PHE A 269 -2.84 5.60 3.78
N ARG A 270 -2.74 4.32 3.45
CA ARG A 270 -1.95 3.83 2.33
C ARG A 270 -2.43 4.37 0.99
N CYS A 271 -3.74 4.47 0.78
CA CYS A 271 -4.30 5.09 -0.42
C CYS A 271 -3.86 6.56 -0.54
N PHE A 272 -3.95 7.33 0.55
CA PHE A 272 -3.58 8.75 0.52
C PHE A 272 -2.08 8.97 0.36
N THR A 273 -1.25 8.25 1.10
CA THR A 273 0.20 8.39 0.98
C THR A 273 0.68 8.05 -0.41
N LEU A 274 0.08 7.04 -1.05
CA LEU A 274 0.44 6.66 -2.42
C LEU A 274 -0.02 7.70 -3.44
N VAL A 275 -1.25 8.20 -3.33
CA VAL A 275 -1.75 9.28 -4.21
C VAL A 275 -0.92 10.53 -4.05
N PHE A 276 -0.60 10.92 -2.82
CA PHE A 276 0.24 12.08 -2.54
C PHE A 276 1.63 11.92 -3.15
N TRP A 277 2.27 10.79 -2.91
CA TRP A 277 3.61 10.51 -3.42
C TRP A 277 3.66 10.52 -4.94
N ILE A 278 2.73 9.84 -5.62
CA ILE A 278 2.68 9.81 -7.08
C ILE A 278 2.43 11.22 -7.63
N SER A 279 1.53 11.98 -7.01
CA SER A 279 1.24 13.35 -7.44
C SER A 279 2.47 14.25 -7.28
N MET A 280 3.17 14.17 -6.16
CA MET A 280 4.41 14.93 -5.94
C MET A 280 5.49 14.55 -6.94
N ASN A 281 5.68 13.26 -7.19
CA ASN A 281 6.66 12.78 -8.16
C ASN A 281 6.32 13.20 -9.61
N THR A 282 5.04 13.38 -9.91
CA THR A 282 4.60 13.83 -11.24
C THR A 282 4.67 15.35 -11.41
N LEU A 283 4.30 16.11 -10.38
CA LEU A 283 4.18 17.57 -10.44
C LEU A 283 5.44 18.30 -10.02
N LEU A 284 6.19 17.74 -9.09
CA LEU A 284 7.36 18.33 -8.47
C LEU A 284 8.53 17.33 -8.43
N PRO A 285 8.90 16.74 -9.58
CA PRO A 285 9.95 15.71 -9.61
C PRO A 285 11.27 16.24 -9.09
N GLU A 286 11.58 17.50 -9.33
CA GLU A 286 12.81 18.15 -8.89
C GLU A 286 12.99 18.19 -7.37
N VAL A 287 11.88 18.09 -6.60
CA VAL A 287 11.92 18.02 -5.14
C VAL A 287 12.35 16.62 -4.67
N LEU A 288 12.03 15.59 -5.44
CA LEU A 288 12.23 14.19 -5.07
C LEU A 288 13.44 13.55 -5.74
N VAL A 289 13.89 14.11 -6.86
CA VAL A 289 15.00 13.57 -7.66
C VAL A 289 16.34 14.22 -7.24
N PRO A 290 17.47 13.49 -7.29
CA PRO A 290 18.79 14.10 -7.14
C PRO A 290 19.00 15.28 -8.15
N PRO A 291 19.75 16.30 -7.80
CA PRO A 291 20.62 16.44 -6.62
C PRO A 291 19.94 16.93 -5.35
N SER A 292 18.66 17.32 -5.39
CA SER A 292 17.94 17.89 -4.24
C SER A 292 17.53 16.84 -3.20
N ASN A 293 17.57 15.55 -3.55
CA ASN A 293 17.20 14.46 -2.66
C ASN A 293 18.24 14.23 -1.55
N ILE A 294 18.00 14.85 -0.40
CA ILE A 294 18.86 14.67 0.79
C ILE A 294 18.72 13.29 1.45
N PHE A 295 17.72 12.50 1.07
CA PHE A 295 17.44 11.19 1.62
C PHE A 295 17.94 10.03 0.76
N ASN A 296 18.84 10.29 -0.17
CA ASN A 296 19.45 9.25 -0.99
C ASN A 296 20.61 8.58 -0.23
N PHE A 297 20.29 7.59 0.59
CA PHE A 297 21.27 6.82 1.38
C PHE A 297 21.45 5.38 0.89
N ALA A 298 20.79 4.99 -0.19
CA ALA A 298 20.90 3.63 -0.70
C ALA A 298 22.35 3.31 -1.11
N THR A 299 22.89 2.28 -0.52
CA THR A 299 24.29 1.88 -0.73
C THR A 299 24.51 1.10 -2.02
N MET A 300 23.44 0.55 -2.62
CA MET A 300 23.53 -0.34 -3.78
C MET A 300 24.51 -1.51 -3.54
N ASP A 301 24.40 -2.15 -2.39
CA ASP A 301 25.22 -3.30 -2.02
C ASP A 301 24.43 -4.61 -2.23
N PRO A 302 24.92 -5.56 -3.04
CA PRO A 302 24.27 -6.87 -3.22
C PRO A 302 23.95 -7.60 -1.92
N ARG A 303 24.74 -7.42 -0.87
CA ARG A 303 24.50 -8.02 0.44
C ARG A 303 23.25 -7.42 1.10
N ALA A 304 23.06 -6.11 0.97
CA ALA A 304 21.87 -5.44 1.47
C ALA A 304 20.63 -5.84 0.66
N ASN A 305 20.74 -5.94 -0.67
CA ASN A 305 19.64 -6.41 -1.52
C ASN A 305 19.21 -7.84 -1.12
N ILE A 306 20.17 -8.75 -0.94
CA ILE A 306 19.90 -10.12 -0.49
C ILE A 306 19.23 -10.11 0.90
N ALA A 307 19.78 -9.34 1.85
CA ALA A 307 19.27 -9.30 3.21
C ALA A 307 17.82 -8.77 3.25
N CYS A 308 17.52 -7.67 2.55
CA CYS A 308 16.18 -7.11 2.46
C CYS A 308 15.19 -8.09 1.80
N ALA A 309 15.57 -8.69 0.67
CA ALA A 309 14.70 -9.60 -0.07
C ALA A 309 14.49 -10.93 0.69
N ALA A 310 15.51 -11.46 1.33
CA ALA A 310 15.41 -12.67 2.16
C ALA A 310 14.53 -12.45 3.39
N LEU A 311 14.67 -11.30 4.06
CA LEU A 311 13.83 -10.93 5.19
C LEU A 311 12.37 -10.76 4.76
N ALA A 312 12.14 -10.09 3.64
CA ALA A 312 10.80 -9.92 3.06
C ALA A 312 10.16 -11.27 2.73
N LEU A 313 10.90 -12.18 2.07
CA LEU A 313 10.39 -13.51 1.75
C LEU A 313 10.12 -14.32 3.02
N ALA A 314 11.03 -14.32 3.99
CA ALA A 314 10.84 -15.05 5.25
C ALA A 314 9.59 -14.57 6.01
N ALA A 315 9.37 -13.26 6.10
CA ALA A 315 8.19 -12.69 6.72
C ALA A 315 6.89 -13.11 5.99
N ASN A 316 6.90 -13.06 4.65
CA ASN A 316 5.74 -13.44 3.85
C ASN A 316 5.47 -14.96 3.86
N VAL A 317 6.51 -15.80 3.92
CA VAL A 317 6.35 -17.25 4.12
C VAL A 317 5.77 -17.56 5.50
N ALA A 318 6.25 -16.89 6.56
CA ALA A 318 5.71 -17.05 7.90
C ALA A 318 4.24 -16.61 7.96
N LEU A 319 3.91 -15.48 7.35
CA LEU A 319 2.53 -15.00 7.22
C LEU A 319 1.66 -16.00 6.45
N PHE A 320 2.14 -16.52 5.33
CA PHE A 320 1.41 -17.51 4.52
C PHE A 320 1.16 -18.81 5.30
N ALA A 321 2.17 -19.29 6.02
CA ALA A 321 2.02 -20.47 6.87
C ALA A 321 0.96 -20.24 7.97
N TYR A 322 0.97 -19.07 8.60
CA TYR A 322 -0.03 -18.69 9.60
C TYR A 322 -1.42 -18.54 8.99
N TRP A 323 -1.54 -17.88 7.84
CA TRP A 323 -2.77 -17.75 7.07
C TRP A 323 -3.36 -19.13 6.68
N LEU A 324 -2.50 -20.03 6.15
CA LEU A 324 -2.91 -21.39 5.80
C LEU A 324 -3.37 -22.19 7.03
N TYR A 325 -2.65 -22.07 8.15
CA TYR A 325 -3.09 -22.66 9.42
C TYR A 325 -4.49 -22.20 9.83
N LYS A 326 -4.80 -20.90 9.70
CA LYS A 326 -6.12 -20.36 10.03
C LYS A 326 -7.21 -20.90 9.12
N ILE A 327 -6.96 -21.04 7.84
CA ILE A 327 -7.93 -21.59 6.90
C ILE A 327 -8.16 -23.08 7.17
N VAL A 328 -7.08 -23.84 7.24
CA VAL A 328 -7.18 -25.32 7.30
C VAL A 328 -7.59 -25.76 8.70
N ARG A 329 -6.89 -25.31 9.73
CA ARG A 329 -7.10 -25.79 11.11
C ARG A 329 -8.27 -25.13 11.80
N CYS A 330 -8.42 -23.83 11.63
CA CYS A 330 -9.52 -23.08 12.23
C CYS A 330 -10.76 -23.00 11.33
N ARG A 331 -10.70 -23.53 10.10
CA ARG A 331 -11.81 -23.58 9.12
C ARG A 331 -12.43 -22.21 8.84
N ARG A 332 -11.60 -21.18 8.80
CA ARG A 332 -12.04 -19.82 8.53
C ARG A 332 -11.97 -19.49 7.04
N ASN A 333 -12.97 -18.78 6.54
CA ASN A 333 -12.98 -18.32 5.15
C ASN A 333 -12.17 -17.01 5.03
N PRO A 334 -11.14 -16.95 4.19
CA PRO A 334 -10.29 -15.77 4.06
C PRO A 334 -10.98 -14.59 3.38
N ILE A 335 -12.04 -14.82 2.60
CA ILE A 335 -12.73 -13.77 1.84
C ILE A 335 -13.87 -13.17 2.66
N THR A 336 -14.74 -14.02 3.19
CA THR A 336 -15.98 -13.60 3.84
C THR A 336 -15.90 -13.59 5.36
N GLY A 337 -14.87 -14.22 5.93
CA GLY A 337 -14.65 -14.31 7.37
C GLY A 337 -13.58 -13.34 7.87
N VAL A 338 -13.29 -13.45 9.15
CA VAL A 338 -12.16 -12.79 9.82
C VAL A 338 -11.18 -13.87 10.26
N LEU A 339 -9.91 -13.74 9.86
CA LEU A 339 -8.88 -14.73 10.15
C LEU A 339 -8.18 -14.50 11.49
N TYR A 340 -7.98 -13.24 11.85
CA TYR A 340 -7.03 -12.82 12.90
C TYR A 340 -7.73 -12.27 14.14
N CYS A 341 -8.96 -12.68 14.42
CA CYS A 341 -9.77 -12.15 15.54
C CYS A 341 -9.17 -12.42 16.94
N GLU A 342 -8.26 -13.38 17.08
CA GLU A 342 -7.57 -13.64 18.34
C GLU A 342 -6.44 -12.66 18.64
N LEU A 343 -6.01 -11.85 17.67
CA LEU A 343 -4.96 -10.85 17.90
C LEU A 343 -5.49 -9.68 18.74
N GLY A 344 -4.69 -9.24 19.70
CA GLY A 344 -5.05 -8.12 20.56
C GLY A 344 -5.32 -6.83 19.81
N GLU A 345 -4.65 -6.62 18.66
CA GLU A 345 -4.92 -5.49 17.77
C GLU A 345 -6.33 -5.53 17.21
N PHE A 346 -6.76 -6.70 16.68
CA PHE A 346 -8.13 -6.88 16.18
C PHE A 346 -9.16 -6.54 17.27
N ARG A 347 -8.99 -7.08 18.47
CA ARG A 347 -9.89 -6.81 19.60
C ARG A 347 -9.92 -5.32 19.96
N THR A 348 -8.77 -4.66 19.90
CA THR A 348 -8.69 -3.21 20.12
C THR A 348 -9.43 -2.44 19.06
N ILE A 349 -9.28 -2.80 17.77
CA ILE A 349 -10.00 -2.19 16.66
C ILE A 349 -11.51 -2.30 16.89
N VAL A 350 -11.99 -3.50 17.20
CA VAL A 350 -13.42 -3.75 17.43
C VAL A 350 -13.95 -2.95 18.61
N ARG A 351 -13.22 -2.92 19.73
CA ARG A 351 -13.63 -2.20 20.93
C ARG A 351 -13.66 -0.68 20.75
N GLU A 352 -12.65 -0.12 20.08
CA GLU A 352 -12.45 1.32 20.02
C GLU A 352 -13.16 1.98 18.84
N HIS A 353 -13.29 1.27 17.72
CA HIS A 353 -13.71 1.84 16.45
C HIS A 353 -15.04 1.30 15.92
N CYS A 354 -15.53 0.16 16.41
CA CYS A 354 -16.77 -0.43 15.93
C CYS A 354 -17.93 -0.08 16.87
N ASP A 355 -19.06 0.33 16.30
CA ASP A 355 -20.32 0.42 17.03
C ASP A 355 -20.94 -0.99 17.19
N ASP A 356 -22.07 -1.09 17.91
CA ASP A 356 -22.70 -2.38 18.15
C ASP A 356 -23.15 -3.07 16.86
N ARG A 357 -23.58 -2.27 15.87
CA ARG A 357 -23.94 -2.76 14.56
C ARG A 357 -22.75 -3.35 13.81
N ASP A 358 -21.60 -2.68 13.85
CA ASP A 358 -20.36 -3.16 13.27
C ASP A 358 -19.90 -4.43 13.97
N LYS A 359 -20.01 -4.50 15.30
CA LYS A 359 -19.67 -5.67 16.09
C LYS A 359 -20.53 -6.88 15.69
N TYR A 360 -21.84 -6.70 15.55
CA TYR A 360 -22.72 -7.77 15.06
C TYR A 360 -22.37 -8.22 13.66
N PHE A 361 -22.01 -7.31 12.78
CA PHE A 361 -21.56 -7.65 11.43
C PHE A 361 -20.26 -8.46 11.43
N LEU A 362 -19.37 -8.24 12.39
CA LEU A 362 -18.11 -8.96 12.54
C LEU A 362 -18.30 -10.32 13.23
N VAL A 363 -19.15 -10.38 14.26
CA VAL A 363 -19.33 -11.53 15.15
C VAL A 363 -19.96 -12.74 14.48
N ASP A 364 -20.68 -12.58 13.40
CA ASP A 364 -21.48 -13.64 12.75
C ASP A 364 -20.73 -14.98 12.54
N ARG A 365 -19.41 -15.03 12.83
CA ARG A 365 -18.55 -16.23 12.67
C ARG A 365 -17.34 -16.29 13.59
N ILE A 366 -17.28 -15.46 14.63
CA ILE A 366 -16.17 -15.49 15.56
C ILE A 366 -16.56 -16.42 16.71
N PRO A 367 -15.75 -17.44 17.03
CA PRO A 367 -16.05 -18.39 18.11
C PRO A 367 -15.81 -17.80 19.51
N GLU A 368 -15.84 -16.49 19.67
CA GLU A 368 -15.62 -15.78 20.93
C GLU A 368 -16.93 -15.28 21.49
N THR A 369 -16.99 -15.15 22.81
CA THR A 369 -18.19 -14.65 23.44
C THR A 369 -18.37 -13.15 23.15
N PRO A 370 -19.62 -12.65 23.12
CA PRO A 370 -19.85 -11.22 22.92
C PRO A 370 -19.09 -10.35 23.92
N GLU A 371 -18.92 -10.78 25.17
CA GLU A 371 -18.20 -10.09 26.21
C GLU A 371 -16.70 -9.95 25.89
N GLU A 372 -16.06 -10.96 25.31
CA GLU A 372 -14.65 -10.93 24.88
C GLU A 372 -14.41 -9.91 23.77
N LEU A 373 -15.44 -9.63 22.98
CA LEU A 373 -15.41 -8.59 21.94
C LEU A 373 -15.82 -7.20 22.46
N GLY A 374 -16.08 -7.09 23.77
CA GLY A 374 -16.45 -5.82 24.42
C GLY A 374 -17.92 -5.46 24.23
N PHE A 375 -18.80 -6.45 24.02
CA PHE A 375 -20.24 -6.25 24.16
C PHE A 375 -20.61 -6.19 25.64
N GLU A 376 -21.50 -5.25 25.97
CA GLU A 376 -22.14 -5.28 27.27
C GLU A 376 -23.22 -6.37 27.31
N PRO A 377 -23.45 -7.03 28.46
CA PRO A 377 -24.43 -8.10 28.57
C PRO A 377 -25.84 -7.75 28.11
N ASP A 378 -26.21 -6.49 28.18
CA ASP A 378 -27.54 -5.96 27.83
C ASP A 378 -27.58 -5.29 26.45
N SER A 379 -26.65 -5.60 25.56
CA SER A 379 -26.64 -5.05 24.20
C SER A 379 -27.94 -5.39 23.45
N PRO A 380 -28.55 -4.44 22.75
CA PRO A 380 -29.81 -4.66 22.08
C PRO A 380 -29.72 -5.74 21.01
N THR A 381 -30.79 -6.47 20.79
CA THR A 381 -30.93 -7.50 19.77
C THR A 381 -30.44 -7.00 18.42
N PRO A 382 -29.68 -7.81 17.66
CA PRO A 382 -29.22 -7.40 16.34
C PRO A 382 -30.37 -6.90 15.48
N PRO A 383 -30.17 -5.83 14.69
CA PRO A 383 -31.21 -5.35 13.79
C PRO A 383 -31.66 -6.50 12.88
N GLN A 384 -32.94 -6.78 12.85
CA GLN A 384 -33.50 -7.86 12.03
C GLN A 384 -33.38 -7.61 10.53
N ASP A 385 -32.98 -6.42 10.13
CA ASP A 385 -32.73 -6.05 8.75
C ASP A 385 -31.40 -6.67 8.29
N GLY A 386 -31.47 -7.98 8.09
CA GLY A 386 -30.30 -8.80 7.85
C GLY A 386 -29.51 -8.34 6.65
N TYR A 387 -28.27 -7.94 6.88
CA TYR A 387 -27.21 -7.88 5.88
C TYR A 387 -27.11 -9.15 5.02
N ARG A 388 -27.71 -10.24 5.48
CA ARG A 388 -27.84 -11.54 4.82
C ARG A 388 -28.80 -11.53 3.64
N ALA A 389 -29.77 -10.61 3.60
CA ALA A 389 -30.87 -10.71 2.64
C ALA A 389 -30.48 -10.42 1.20
N TRP A 390 -29.41 -9.66 0.97
CA TRP A 390 -29.01 -9.23 -0.39
C TRP A 390 -27.68 -9.83 -0.87
N MET A 391 -27.05 -10.73 -0.08
CA MET A 391 -25.89 -11.53 -0.50
C MET A 391 -26.31 -12.99 -0.66
N PRO A 392 -26.90 -13.39 -1.82
CA PRO A 392 -27.42 -14.77 -2.00
C PRO A 392 -26.37 -15.85 -1.84
N TRP A 393 -25.11 -15.57 -2.19
CA TRP A 393 -24.00 -16.52 -2.02
C TRP A 393 -23.58 -16.73 -0.55
N TRP A 394 -23.99 -15.84 0.34
CA TRP A 394 -23.72 -15.95 1.77
C TRP A 394 -24.57 -17.04 2.46
N ARG A 395 -25.70 -17.39 1.85
CA ARG A 395 -26.64 -18.39 2.41
C ARG A 395 -26.13 -19.82 2.33
N GLY A 396 -25.12 -20.12 1.51
CA GLY A 396 -24.68 -21.48 1.22
C GLY A 396 -23.74 -22.12 2.25
N GLU A 397 -23.00 -21.33 3.00
CA GLU A 397 -21.90 -21.86 3.83
C GLU A 397 -22.32 -22.24 5.27
N ASP A 398 -23.43 -21.76 5.76
CA ASP A 398 -23.89 -22.02 7.15
C ASP A 398 -24.57 -23.38 7.36
N ARG A 399 -24.79 -24.15 6.32
CA ARG A 399 -25.42 -25.47 6.46
C ARG A 399 -24.51 -26.54 7.04
N ARG A 400 -23.21 -26.33 7.14
CA ARG A 400 -22.24 -27.33 7.61
C ARG A 400 -21.86 -27.23 9.08
N HIS A 401 -22.16 -26.12 9.72
CA HIS A 401 -22.03 -25.96 11.16
C HIS A 401 -23.34 -25.34 11.68
N PRO A 402 -24.20 -26.11 12.35
CA PRO A 402 -25.14 -25.51 13.26
C PRO A 402 -24.28 -24.79 14.29
N SER A 403 -24.14 -23.47 14.14
CA SER A 403 -23.63 -22.62 15.21
C SER A 403 -24.38 -23.09 16.45
N LYS A 404 -23.67 -23.39 17.52
CA LYS A 404 -24.30 -23.43 18.83
C LYS A 404 -24.91 -22.05 18.99
N ARG A 405 -26.17 -21.90 18.64
CA ARG A 405 -26.99 -20.77 19.04
C ARG A 405 -26.84 -20.76 20.54
N VAL A 406 -26.12 -19.82 21.08
CA VAL A 406 -26.25 -19.55 22.51
C VAL A 406 -27.72 -19.26 22.70
N PRO A 407 -28.45 -20.06 23.48
CA PRO A 407 -29.85 -19.76 23.74
C PRO A 407 -29.86 -18.38 24.40
N VAL A 408 -30.49 -17.43 23.74
CA VAL A 408 -30.88 -16.20 24.41
C VAL A 408 -31.85 -16.68 25.49
N GLY A 409 -31.42 -16.66 26.73
CA GLY A 409 -32.25 -17.02 27.86
C GLY A 409 -33.48 -16.13 27.86
N ASP A 410 -34.62 -16.76 28.11
CA ASP A 410 -35.91 -16.11 28.33
C ASP A 410 -35.86 -15.08 29.48
#